data_70751bd377646dc31d498a205eb97ca2
#
_entry.id   70751bd377646dc31d498a205eb97ca2
#
_cell.length_a   1.000
_cell.length_b   1.000
_cell.length_c   1.000
_cell.angle_alpha   90.00
_cell.angle_beta   90.00
_cell.angle_gamma   90.00
#
_symmetry.space_group_name_H-M   'P 1'
#
loop_
_entity.id
_entity.type
_entity.pdbx_description
1 polymer ?
#
loop_
_entity_poly.entity_id
_entity_poly.type
_entity_poly.pdbx_seq_one_letter_code
_entity_poly.pdbx_strand_id
1 'polypeptide(L)'
;MKIAHLISSQIFAGIEQHVFELSSFMSDVSDQVIICDESIRHYMVGMQTKSLNIGSRYSPLNTYKLIKFLNAHNISILHCHGAKASFIGKGVKIFSNIKIVSTIHGHKKNNNSFASMDAVIGVNKLLLKDIPKGTYIPNWFNPSHEGKRSSRSGSIIAIGRLEKVKGFDQLIKSWANIKENLEIIGSGPEEQQLTQLTHDLNLADRIKIVTNCDYDSIESKYKTASGLIVSSHREGGPRVLLEAINHEIPVLGSSVGMIPDLIPAECLSEPGNQESLQALLEEMVPLLPQLNMEGIKAALVENYSLTSAAKKTEKIYEALLKASS
;
A
#
# COMPACT_ATOMS: atom_id res chain seq x y z
N MET A 1 5.62 -25.26 9.00
CA MET A 1 4.47 -24.36 9.17
C MET A 1 3.86 -24.11 7.81
N LYS A 2 2.53 -24.22 7.64
CA LYS A 2 1.87 -23.99 6.35
C LYS A 2 0.86 -22.87 6.46
N ILE A 3 0.99 -21.84 5.63
CA ILE A 3 0.27 -20.58 5.73
C ILE A 3 -0.49 -20.32 4.43
N ALA A 4 -1.75 -19.90 4.54
CA ALA A 4 -2.51 -19.42 3.42
C ALA A 4 -2.75 -17.91 3.57
N HIS A 5 -2.46 -17.14 2.53
CA HIS A 5 -2.79 -15.72 2.43
C HIS A 5 -4.08 -15.54 1.64
N LEU A 6 -5.06 -14.85 2.20
CA LEU A 6 -6.35 -14.60 1.56
C LEU A 6 -6.44 -13.16 1.07
N ILE A 7 -6.61 -13.01 -0.24
CA ILE A 7 -6.86 -11.74 -0.93
C ILE A 7 -8.26 -11.79 -1.57
N SER A 8 -9.01 -10.71 -1.49
CA SER A 8 -10.38 -10.66 -2.02
C SER A 8 -10.59 -9.60 -3.12
N SER A 9 -9.51 -9.06 -3.66
CA SER A 9 -9.49 -8.11 -4.77
C SER A 9 -9.51 -8.82 -6.12
N GLN A 10 -9.98 -8.12 -7.16
CA GLN A 10 -9.94 -8.54 -8.56
C GLN A 10 -8.97 -7.68 -9.38
N ILE A 11 -8.29 -6.73 -8.74
CA ILE A 11 -7.31 -5.83 -9.36
C ILE A 11 -6.00 -6.01 -8.60
N PHE A 12 -4.90 -6.18 -9.33
CA PHE A 12 -3.57 -6.22 -8.74
C PHE A 12 -3.10 -4.79 -8.42
N ALA A 13 -2.89 -4.52 -7.14
CA ALA A 13 -2.49 -3.21 -6.62
C ALA A 13 -1.63 -3.37 -5.35
N GLY A 14 -1.53 -2.35 -4.52
CA GLY A 14 -0.62 -2.34 -3.36
C GLY A 14 -0.82 -3.45 -2.33
N ILE A 15 -2.05 -3.93 -2.10
CA ILE A 15 -2.30 -5.05 -1.17
C ILE A 15 -1.82 -6.37 -1.77
N GLU A 16 -2.12 -6.60 -3.04
CA GLU A 16 -1.76 -7.80 -3.79
C GLU A 16 -0.24 -7.91 -3.92
N GLN A 17 0.42 -6.81 -4.24
CA GLN A 17 1.87 -6.71 -4.27
C GLN A 17 2.50 -6.99 -2.89
N HIS A 18 1.93 -6.39 -1.81
CA HIS A 18 2.35 -6.66 -0.43
C HIS A 18 2.30 -8.16 -0.10
N VAL A 19 1.20 -8.84 -0.45
CA VAL A 19 1.04 -10.27 -0.18
C VAL A 19 2.02 -11.10 -1.00
N PHE A 20 2.16 -10.78 -2.28
CA PHE A 20 3.09 -11.48 -3.16
C PHE A 20 4.54 -11.40 -2.64
N GLU A 21 5.02 -10.21 -2.32
CA GLU A 21 6.38 -10.00 -1.81
C GLU A 21 6.62 -10.69 -0.47
N LEU A 22 5.68 -10.53 0.49
CA LEU A 22 5.79 -11.18 1.79
C LEU A 22 5.81 -12.70 1.67
N SER A 23 4.87 -13.27 0.91
CA SER A 23 4.77 -14.71 0.72
C SER A 23 5.99 -15.28 -0.01
N SER A 24 6.46 -14.59 -1.06
CA SER A 24 7.66 -14.98 -1.81
C SER A 24 8.90 -15.00 -0.90
N PHE A 25 9.11 -13.94 -0.13
CA PHE A 25 10.24 -13.85 0.80
C PHE A 25 10.18 -14.93 1.90
N MET A 26 8.98 -15.26 2.39
CA MET A 26 8.80 -16.26 3.45
C MET A 26 8.76 -17.70 2.92
N SER A 27 8.75 -17.93 1.61
CA SER A 27 8.69 -19.28 1.01
C SER A 27 9.91 -20.15 1.33
N ASP A 28 11.05 -19.52 1.64
CA ASP A 28 12.27 -20.21 2.04
C ASP A 28 12.21 -20.81 3.47
N VAL A 29 11.31 -20.29 4.31
CA VAL A 29 11.21 -20.67 5.73
C VAL A 29 9.91 -21.40 6.07
N SER A 30 8.88 -21.27 5.24
CA SER A 30 7.57 -21.93 5.45
C SER A 30 6.77 -22.08 4.15
N ASP A 31 5.92 -23.10 4.09
CA ASP A 31 5.04 -23.32 2.94
C ASP A 31 4.02 -22.19 2.84
N GLN A 32 3.99 -21.48 1.71
CA GLN A 32 3.10 -20.37 1.44
C GLN A 32 2.11 -20.70 0.34
N VAL A 33 0.83 -20.37 0.52
CA VAL A 33 -0.22 -20.49 -0.51
C VAL A 33 -0.98 -19.19 -0.59
N ILE A 34 -1.14 -18.63 -1.78
CA ILE A 34 -1.94 -17.42 -2.01
C ILE A 34 -3.32 -17.82 -2.53
N ILE A 35 -4.37 -17.44 -1.81
CA ILE A 35 -5.77 -17.64 -2.22
C ILE A 35 -6.28 -16.29 -2.73
N CYS A 36 -6.58 -16.22 -4.03
CA CYS A 36 -6.95 -15.00 -4.72
C CYS A 36 -8.02 -15.24 -5.80
N ASP A 37 -8.53 -14.16 -6.39
CA ASP A 37 -9.38 -14.25 -7.58
C ASP A 37 -8.56 -14.67 -8.81
N GLU A 38 -9.20 -15.36 -9.75
CA GLU A 38 -8.54 -15.84 -10.99
C GLU A 38 -7.98 -14.67 -11.82
N SER A 39 -8.65 -13.50 -11.79
CA SER A 39 -8.25 -12.33 -12.56
C SER A 39 -6.85 -11.78 -12.22
N ILE A 40 -6.37 -12.01 -10.99
CA ILE A 40 -5.06 -11.52 -10.53
C ILE A 40 -4.02 -12.63 -10.34
N ARG A 41 -4.42 -13.88 -10.56
CA ARG A 41 -3.56 -15.05 -10.33
C ARG A 41 -2.28 -15.03 -11.17
N HIS A 42 -2.36 -14.56 -12.39
CA HIS A 42 -1.22 -14.52 -13.32
C HIS A 42 -0.08 -13.59 -12.87
N TYR A 43 -0.35 -12.65 -11.92
CA TYR A 43 0.70 -11.82 -11.31
C TYR A 43 1.49 -12.55 -10.21
N MET A 44 0.99 -13.70 -9.69
CA MET A 44 1.61 -14.45 -8.58
C MET A 44 2.62 -15.49 -9.09
N VAL A 45 3.54 -15.07 -9.95
CA VAL A 45 4.50 -15.94 -10.62
C VAL A 45 5.41 -16.62 -9.59
N GLY A 46 5.61 -17.95 -9.73
CA GLY A 46 6.46 -18.75 -8.82
C GLY A 46 5.82 -19.13 -7.49
N MET A 47 4.61 -18.63 -7.18
CA MET A 47 3.91 -18.94 -5.92
C MET A 47 2.88 -20.05 -6.10
N GLN A 48 2.68 -20.86 -5.05
CA GLN A 48 1.52 -21.75 -4.99
C GLN A 48 0.26 -20.91 -4.85
N THR A 49 -0.67 -21.07 -5.78
CA THR A 49 -1.91 -20.29 -5.79
C THR A 49 -3.14 -21.17 -5.81
N LYS A 50 -4.21 -20.72 -5.14
CA LYS A 50 -5.56 -21.27 -5.25
C LYS A 50 -6.52 -20.20 -5.69
N SER A 51 -7.18 -20.43 -6.82
CA SER A 51 -8.29 -19.58 -7.22
C SER A 51 -9.53 -19.86 -6.37
N LEU A 52 -10.07 -18.84 -5.78
CA LEU A 52 -11.36 -18.85 -5.08
C LEU A 52 -12.13 -17.59 -5.43
N ASN A 53 -13.19 -17.76 -6.22
CA ASN A 53 -14.09 -16.64 -6.50
C ASN A 53 -14.88 -16.29 -5.23
N ILE A 54 -14.44 -15.23 -4.54
CA ILE A 54 -15.09 -14.69 -3.36
C ILE A 54 -16.05 -13.58 -3.81
N GLY A 55 -17.16 -13.94 -4.42
CA GLY A 55 -18.18 -12.99 -4.85
C GLY A 55 -18.73 -12.19 -3.67
N SER A 56 -19.55 -12.80 -2.84
CA SER A 56 -20.09 -12.18 -1.62
C SER A 56 -19.33 -12.62 -0.37
N ARG A 57 -18.93 -11.65 0.47
CA ARG A 57 -18.35 -11.94 1.81
C ARG A 57 -19.33 -12.63 2.77
N TYR A 58 -20.63 -12.58 2.48
CA TYR A 58 -21.69 -13.18 3.29
C TYR A 58 -22.06 -14.60 2.84
N SER A 59 -21.40 -15.17 1.82
CA SER A 59 -21.73 -16.50 1.32
C SER A 59 -21.22 -17.61 2.26
N PRO A 60 -22.09 -18.38 2.93
CA PRO A 60 -21.69 -19.53 3.74
C PRO A 60 -20.98 -20.60 2.91
N LEU A 61 -21.39 -20.75 1.64
CA LEU A 61 -20.80 -21.73 0.73
C LEU A 61 -19.32 -21.40 0.43
N ASN A 62 -18.99 -20.12 0.28
CA ASN A 62 -17.59 -19.71 0.09
C ASN A 62 -16.75 -19.99 1.34
N THR A 63 -17.28 -19.71 2.52
CA THR A 63 -16.61 -20.03 3.79
C THR A 63 -16.42 -21.55 3.93
N TYR A 64 -17.42 -22.36 3.61
CA TYR A 64 -17.31 -23.81 3.64
C TYR A 64 -16.27 -24.35 2.65
N LYS A 65 -16.28 -23.88 1.40
CA LYS A 65 -15.27 -24.27 0.37
C LYS A 65 -13.86 -23.89 0.85
N LEU A 66 -13.70 -22.71 1.45
CA LEU A 66 -12.44 -22.27 1.99
C LEU A 66 -11.96 -23.19 3.12
N ILE A 67 -12.80 -23.49 4.11
CA ILE A 67 -12.47 -24.40 5.22
C ILE A 67 -12.07 -25.78 4.70
N LYS A 68 -12.84 -26.34 3.75
CA LYS A 68 -12.52 -27.63 3.13
C LYS A 68 -11.14 -27.61 2.46
N PHE A 69 -10.80 -26.54 1.75
CA PHE A 69 -9.49 -26.39 1.14
C PHE A 69 -8.39 -26.28 2.20
N LEU A 70 -8.57 -25.44 3.23
CA LEU A 70 -7.57 -25.23 4.27
C LEU A 70 -7.26 -26.52 5.04
N ASN A 71 -8.29 -27.29 5.39
CA ASN A 71 -8.13 -28.58 6.08
C ASN A 71 -7.45 -29.64 5.20
N ALA A 72 -7.87 -29.75 3.94
CA ALA A 72 -7.29 -30.73 2.99
C ALA A 72 -5.79 -30.48 2.72
N HIS A 73 -5.32 -29.24 2.91
CA HIS A 73 -3.93 -28.87 2.71
C HIS A 73 -3.15 -28.68 4.01
N ASN A 74 -3.74 -29.02 5.18
CA ASN A 74 -3.14 -28.88 6.50
C ASN A 74 -2.62 -27.45 6.77
N ILE A 75 -3.42 -26.43 6.39
CA ILE A 75 -3.09 -25.04 6.65
C ILE A 75 -3.23 -24.76 8.14
N SER A 76 -2.18 -24.25 8.77
CA SER A 76 -2.15 -23.93 10.19
C SER A 76 -2.65 -22.51 10.47
N ILE A 77 -2.35 -21.58 9.54
CA ILE A 77 -2.69 -20.16 9.68
C ILE A 77 -3.34 -19.66 8.38
N LEU A 78 -4.45 -18.96 8.50
CA LEU A 78 -5.04 -18.15 7.44
C LEU A 78 -4.75 -16.67 7.72
N HIS A 79 -3.92 -16.05 6.90
CA HIS A 79 -3.61 -14.63 6.97
C HIS A 79 -4.50 -13.86 5.98
N CYS A 80 -5.42 -13.07 6.49
CA CYS A 80 -6.41 -12.31 5.74
C CYS A 80 -5.92 -10.89 5.49
N HIS A 81 -5.96 -10.41 4.24
CA HIS A 81 -5.52 -9.07 3.88
C HIS A 81 -6.70 -8.16 3.53
N GLY A 82 -6.91 -7.14 4.37
CA GLY A 82 -8.00 -6.17 4.24
C GLY A 82 -9.35 -6.66 4.78
N ALA A 83 -10.34 -5.77 4.83
CA ALA A 83 -11.58 -5.99 5.56
C ALA A 83 -12.49 -7.09 5.00
N LYS A 84 -12.54 -7.27 3.67
CA LYS A 84 -13.39 -8.31 3.06
C LYS A 84 -12.83 -9.70 3.36
N ALA A 85 -11.51 -9.89 3.22
CA ALA A 85 -10.84 -11.14 3.56
C ALA A 85 -10.96 -11.45 5.07
N SER A 86 -10.76 -10.45 5.92
CA SER A 86 -10.90 -10.60 7.37
C SER A 86 -12.33 -10.98 7.80
N PHE A 87 -13.33 -10.43 7.14
CA PHE A 87 -14.72 -10.84 7.41
C PHE A 87 -14.96 -12.32 7.13
N ILE A 88 -14.40 -12.83 6.03
CA ILE A 88 -14.46 -14.26 5.69
C ILE A 88 -13.65 -15.10 6.69
N GLY A 89 -12.46 -14.62 7.08
CA GLY A 89 -11.62 -15.24 8.10
C GLY A 89 -12.35 -15.39 9.45
N LYS A 90 -13.21 -14.43 9.82
CA LYS A 90 -14.08 -14.57 10.99
C LYS A 90 -15.01 -15.79 10.89
N GLY A 91 -15.58 -16.03 9.72
CA GLY A 91 -16.39 -17.24 9.47
C GLY A 91 -15.54 -18.51 9.58
N VAL A 92 -14.34 -18.52 9.04
CA VAL A 92 -13.41 -19.66 9.19
C VAL A 92 -13.10 -19.94 10.66
N LYS A 93 -12.81 -18.90 11.45
CA LYS A 93 -12.52 -19.03 12.88
C LYS A 93 -13.65 -19.66 13.68
N ILE A 94 -14.91 -19.37 13.33
CA ILE A 94 -16.07 -19.93 14.05
C ILE A 94 -16.20 -21.45 13.79
N PHE A 95 -15.85 -21.92 12.61
CA PHE A 95 -16.10 -23.28 12.16
C PHE A 95 -14.84 -24.13 12.00
N SER A 96 -13.67 -23.66 12.44
CA SER A 96 -12.41 -24.40 12.39
C SER A 96 -11.44 -23.98 13.49
N ASN A 97 -10.40 -24.79 13.73
CA ASN A 97 -9.33 -24.50 14.68
C ASN A 97 -8.13 -23.76 14.02
N ILE A 98 -8.28 -23.33 12.76
CA ILE A 98 -7.25 -22.62 12.02
C ILE A 98 -7.05 -21.24 12.65
N LYS A 99 -5.80 -20.86 12.90
CA LYS A 99 -5.48 -19.53 13.42
C LYS A 99 -5.67 -18.47 12.37
N ILE A 100 -6.30 -17.36 12.74
CA ILE A 100 -6.59 -16.26 11.82
C ILE A 100 -5.76 -15.04 12.19
N VAL A 101 -4.92 -14.63 11.26
CA VAL A 101 -4.20 -13.34 11.29
C VAL A 101 -4.87 -12.39 10.32
N SER A 102 -4.95 -11.11 10.63
CA SER A 102 -5.48 -10.11 9.71
C SER A 102 -4.57 -8.91 9.61
N THR A 103 -4.24 -8.48 8.38
CA THR A 103 -3.55 -7.20 8.13
C THR A 103 -4.53 -6.12 7.69
N ILE A 104 -4.48 -4.98 8.39
CA ILE A 104 -5.23 -3.76 8.07
C ILE A 104 -4.35 -2.85 7.23
N HIS A 105 -4.74 -2.66 5.96
CA HIS A 105 -4.00 -1.83 5.00
C HIS A 105 -4.51 -0.39 4.88
N GLY A 106 -5.68 -0.08 5.43
CA GLY A 106 -6.27 1.25 5.33
C GLY A 106 -7.44 1.47 6.29
N HIS A 107 -7.80 2.73 6.49
CA HIS A 107 -8.87 3.11 7.39
C HIS A 107 -10.22 2.52 6.99
N LYS A 108 -10.97 2.03 7.99
CA LYS A 108 -12.36 1.59 7.87
C LYS A 108 -13.21 2.30 8.93
N LYS A 109 -14.49 2.51 8.60
CA LYS A 109 -15.46 3.09 9.56
C LYS A 109 -15.70 2.20 10.80
N ASN A 110 -15.41 0.89 10.67
CA ASN A 110 -15.65 -0.09 11.74
C ASN A 110 -14.57 -1.18 11.68
N ASN A 111 -13.88 -1.38 12.80
CA ASN A 111 -12.80 -2.36 12.98
C ASN A 111 -13.26 -3.65 13.67
N ASN A 112 -14.57 -3.83 13.96
CA ASN A 112 -15.09 -4.97 14.72
C ASN A 112 -14.76 -6.35 14.11
N SER A 113 -14.59 -6.42 12.79
CA SER A 113 -14.18 -7.66 12.13
C SER A 113 -12.73 -8.08 12.45
N PHE A 114 -11.89 -7.13 12.83
CA PHE A 114 -10.50 -7.40 13.18
C PHE A 114 -10.31 -7.77 14.65
N ALA A 115 -11.11 -7.20 15.55
CA ALA A 115 -10.99 -7.41 16.98
C ALA A 115 -11.16 -8.89 17.42
N SER A 116 -11.84 -9.70 16.59
CA SER A 116 -12.08 -11.13 16.87
C SER A 116 -10.99 -12.06 16.34
N MET A 117 -9.94 -11.55 15.67
CA MET A 117 -8.87 -12.37 15.11
C MET A 117 -7.88 -12.85 16.19
N ASP A 118 -7.08 -13.88 15.87
CA ASP A 118 -6.07 -14.39 16.81
C ASP A 118 -4.88 -13.42 16.91
N ALA A 119 -4.55 -12.76 15.79
CA ALA A 119 -3.64 -11.63 15.77
C ALA A 119 -4.05 -10.61 14.69
N VAL A 120 -3.71 -9.35 14.93
CA VAL A 120 -3.97 -8.25 13.99
C VAL A 120 -2.68 -7.48 13.73
N ILE A 121 -2.38 -7.25 12.46
CA ILE A 121 -1.27 -6.42 12.00
C ILE A 121 -1.86 -5.13 11.42
N GLY A 122 -1.30 -3.99 11.76
CA GLY A 122 -1.63 -2.71 11.14
C GLY A 122 -0.40 -2.12 10.46
N VAL A 123 -0.55 -1.71 9.20
CA VAL A 123 0.55 -1.04 8.46
C VAL A 123 0.77 0.40 8.89
N ASN A 124 -0.05 0.90 9.80
CA ASN A 124 0.06 2.21 10.42
C ASN A 124 -0.45 2.14 11.86
N LYS A 125 0.18 2.87 12.79
CA LYS A 125 -0.19 2.90 14.21
C LYS A 125 -1.63 3.38 14.45
N LEU A 126 -2.10 4.37 13.67
CA LEU A 126 -3.46 4.89 13.78
C LEU A 126 -4.53 3.85 13.45
N LEU A 127 -4.22 2.87 12.59
CA LEU A 127 -5.14 1.77 12.26
C LEU A 127 -5.38 0.83 13.44
N LEU A 128 -4.50 0.85 14.42
CA LEU A 128 -4.53 -0.02 15.59
C LEU A 128 -5.10 0.66 16.85
N LYS A 129 -5.51 1.95 16.77
CA LYS A 129 -5.97 2.73 17.93
C LYS A 129 -7.03 2.01 18.78
N ASP A 130 -7.97 1.31 18.11
CA ASP A 130 -9.06 0.59 18.77
C ASP A 130 -8.83 -0.94 18.82
N ILE A 131 -7.59 -1.40 18.64
CA ILE A 131 -7.22 -2.82 18.63
C ILE A 131 -6.07 -3.08 19.61
N PRO A 132 -6.37 -3.34 20.89
CA PRO A 132 -5.38 -3.40 21.97
C PRO A 132 -4.25 -4.42 21.76
N LYS A 133 -4.50 -5.50 21.01
CA LYS A 133 -3.52 -6.56 20.70
C LYS A 133 -2.97 -6.46 19.27
N GLY A 134 -3.14 -5.31 18.63
CA GLY A 134 -2.61 -5.08 17.29
C GLY A 134 -1.10 -4.86 17.29
N THR A 135 -0.42 -5.45 16.33
CA THR A 135 1.02 -5.28 16.13
C THR A 135 1.26 -4.35 14.94
N TYR A 136 2.07 -3.31 15.15
CA TYR A 136 2.50 -2.42 14.07
C TYR A 136 3.62 -3.07 13.26
N ILE A 137 3.34 -3.34 12.00
CA ILE A 137 4.32 -3.75 10.99
C ILE A 137 4.09 -2.87 9.77
N PRO A 138 4.97 -1.89 9.50
CA PRO A 138 4.80 -0.97 8.38
C PRO A 138 4.91 -1.70 7.04
N ASN A 139 4.41 -1.07 5.98
CA ASN A 139 4.77 -1.45 4.63
C ASN A 139 6.28 -1.28 4.43
N TRP A 140 6.81 -1.90 3.39
CA TRP A 140 8.23 -1.87 3.05
C TRP A 140 8.42 -1.41 1.60
N PHE A 141 9.63 -0.99 1.29
CA PHE A 141 10.09 -0.78 -0.07
C PHE A 141 10.76 -2.07 -0.59
N ASN A 142 10.79 -2.23 -1.92
CA ASN A 142 11.47 -3.37 -2.55
C ASN A 142 12.95 -3.05 -2.71
N PRO A 143 13.86 -3.75 -1.99
CA PRO A 143 15.29 -3.48 -2.07
C PRO A 143 15.95 -3.91 -3.38
N SER A 144 15.28 -4.72 -4.21
CA SER A 144 15.81 -5.13 -5.52
C SER A 144 15.90 -3.98 -6.53
N HIS A 145 15.22 -2.87 -6.24
CA HIS A 145 15.35 -1.62 -6.95
C HIS A 145 16.40 -0.76 -6.26
N GLU A 146 17.69 -1.12 -6.41
CA GLU A 146 18.77 -0.23 -6.02
C GLU A 146 18.66 1.07 -6.82
N GLY A 147 18.03 2.05 -6.21
CA GLY A 147 17.81 3.36 -6.79
C GLY A 147 19.11 4.11 -7.01
N LYS A 148 19.89 3.73 -8.02
CA LYS A 148 20.85 4.66 -8.60
C LYS A 148 20.10 5.64 -9.48
N ARG A 149 19.97 6.82 -8.97
CA ARG A 149 19.36 7.94 -9.64
C ARG A 149 20.15 8.34 -10.86
N SER A 150 19.52 8.46 -12.03
CA SER A 150 20.18 8.88 -13.26
C SER A 150 20.24 10.39 -13.41
N SER A 151 19.21 11.13 -13.00
CA SER A 151 19.17 12.61 -13.03
C SER A 151 17.97 13.14 -12.23
N ARG A 152 17.99 14.45 -11.89
CA ARG A 152 16.84 15.17 -11.28
C ARG A 152 16.11 16.06 -12.28
N SER A 153 16.19 15.78 -13.55
CA SER A 153 15.69 16.65 -14.62
C SER A 153 14.30 16.27 -15.16
N GLY A 154 13.69 15.24 -14.60
CA GLY A 154 12.35 14.80 -14.97
C GLY A 154 11.25 15.63 -14.33
N SER A 155 10.01 15.31 -14.69
CA SER A 155 8.81 15.89 -14.09
C SER A 155 8.71 15.56 -12.60
N ILE A 156 7.97 16.37 -11.86
CA ILE A 156 7.43 15.99 -10.55
C ILE A 156 6.34 14.96 -10.80
N ILE A 157 6.27 13.94 -9.95
CA ILE A 157 5.31 12.84 -10.10
C ILE A 157 4.33 12.78 -8.93
N ALA A 158 3.12 12.33 -9.19
CA ALA A 158 2.14 11.92 -8.18
C ALA A 158 1.57 10.56 -8.62
N ILE A 159 1.66 9.54 -7.77
CA ILE A 159 1.34 8.16 -8.15
C ILE A 159 0.25 7.60 -7.27
N GLY A 160 -0.79 7.02 -7.87
CA GLY A 160 -1.87 6.36 -7.13
C GLY A 160 -3.10 6.08 -7.97
N ARG A 161 -4.06 5.36 -7.37
CA ARG A 161 -5.35 5.14 -8.02
C ARG A 161 -6.07 6.47 -8.22
N LEU A 162 -6.63 6.71 -9.40
CA LEU A 162 -7.37 7.94 -9.70
C LEU A 162 -8.74 7.91 -9.00
N GLU A 163 -8.72 8.16 -7.69
CA GLU A 163 -9.86 8.16 -6.78
C GLU A 163 -9.86 9.43 -5.92
N LYS A 164 -11.04 9.89 -5.51
CA LYS A 164 -11.21 11.11 -4.66
C LYS A 164 -10.32 11.15 -3.42
N VAL A 165 -10.09 9.99 -2.80
CA VAL A 165 -9.26 9.89 -1.59
C VAL A 165 -7.80 10.30 -1.84
N LYS A 166 -7.33 10.28 -3.08
CA LYS A 166 -5.96 10.67 -3.45
C LYS A 166 -5.77 12.18 -3.62
N GLY A 167 -6.86 12.95 -3.70
CA GLY A 167 -6.81 14.42 -3.74
C GLY A 167 -6.16 15.01 -4.99
N PHE A 168 -6.15 14.26 -6.10
CA PHE A 168 -5.53 14.74 -7.34
C PHE A 168 -6.25 15.95 -7.94
N ASP A 169 -7.55 16.10 -7.69
CA ASP A 169 -8.28 17.30 -8.07
C ASP A 169 -7.80 18.56 -7.31
N GLN A 170 -7.49 18.42 -6.01
CA GLN A 170 -6.88 19.52 -5.24
C GLN A 170 -5.45 19.79 -5.69
N LEU A 171 -4.66 18.74 -6.00
CA LEU A 171 -3.30 18.89 -6.53
C LEU A 171 -3.30 19.67 -7.84
N ILE A 172 -4.18 19.33 -8.80
CA ILE A 172 -4.30 20.02 -10.07
C ILE A 172 -4.65 21.51 -9.85
N LYS A 173 -5.64 21.82 -9.01
CA LYS A 173 -6.03 23.20 -8.69
C LYS A 173 -4.89 23.98 -8.04
N SER A 174 -4.12 23.35 -7.16
CA SER A 174 -2.98 23.96 -6.47
C SER A 174 -1.76 24.17 -7.39
N TRP A 175 -1.79 23.64 -8.62
CA TRP A 175 -0.68 23.74 -9.58
C TRP A 175 -0.71 25.01 -10.44
N ALA A 176 -1.71 25.86 -10.29
CA ALA A 176 -1.95 27.03 -11.16
C ALA A 176 -0.73 27.95 -11.29
N ASN A 177 -0.03 28.22 -10.18
CA ASN A 177 1.13 29.12 -10.13
C ASN A 177 2.48 28.37 -10.23
N ILE A 178 2.48 27.04 -10.35
CA ILE A 178 3.68 26.21 -10.44
C ILE A 178 4.11 26.10 -11.92
N LYS A 179 5.39 26.33 -12.19
CA LYS A 179 5.94 26.28 -13.57
C LYS A 179 6.43 24.90 -14.01
N GLU A 180 6.76 24.07 -13.04
CA GLU A 180 7.30 22.73 -13.23
C GLU A 180 6.23 21.79 -13.82
N ASN A 181 6.70 20.77 -14.54
CA ASN A 181 5.83 19.75 -15.10
C ASN A 181 5.43 18.72 -14.03
N LEU A 182 4.17 18.32 -14.04
CA LEU A 182 3.60 17.28 -13.17
C LEU A 182 3.08 16.11 -14.02
N GLU A 183 3.42 14.89 -13.62
CA GLU A 183 2.79 13.69 -14.14
C GLU A 183 1.99 13.01 -13.02
N ILE A 184 0.68 12.90 -13.21
CA ILE A 184 -0.20 12.13 -12.32
C ILE A 184 -0.36 10.73 -12.93
N ILE A 185 0.20 9.72 -12.26
CA ILE A 185 0.36 8.36 -12.79
C ILE A 185 -0.59 7.41 -12.07
N GLY A 186 -1.45 6.75 -12.83
CA GLY A 186 -2.36 5.74 -12.28
C GLY A 186 -3.61 5.56 -13.11
N SER A 187 -4.50 4.69 -12.65
CA SER A 187 -5.80 4.42 -13.28
C SER A 187 -6.92 4.49 -12.23
N GLY A 188 -8.12 4.81 -12.66
CA GLY A 188 -9.28 4.85 -11.76
C GLY A 188 -10.47 5.64 -12.29
N PRO A 189 -11.59 5.66 -11.55
CA PRO A 189 -12.83 6.25 -12.01
C PRO A 189 -12.79 7.77 -12.23
N GLU A 190 -11.81 8.48 -11.64
CA GLU A 190 -11.67 9.94 -11.76
C GLU A 190 -10.87 10.38 -13.01
N GLU A 191 -10.38 9.45 -13.85
CA GLU A 191 -9.49 9.74 -14.97
C GLU A 191 -10.04 10.83 -15.90
N GLN A 192 -11.25 10.66 -16.38
CA GLN A 192 -11.87 11.61 -17.30
C GLN A 192 -12.07 12.98 -16.64
N GLN A 193 -12.53 12.98 -15.38
CA GLN A 193 -12.77 14.21 -14.63
C GLN A 193 -11.48 14.98 -14.37
N LEU A 194 -10.39 14.29 -14.01
CA LEU A 194 -9.07 14.90 -13.77
C LEU A 194 -8.50 15.45 -15.08
N THR A 195 -8.61 14.72 -16.18
CA THR A 195 -8.17 15.20 -17.51
C THR A 195 -8.95 16.45 -17.92
N GLN A 196 -10.28 16.45 -17.78
CA GLN A 196 -11.09 17.64 -18.07
C GLN A 196 -10.68 18.82 -17.20
N LEU A 197 -10.43 18.61 -15.90
CA LEU A 197 -10.01 19.66 -14.98
C LEU A 197 -8.68 20.32 -15.41
N THR A 198 -7.72 19.56 -15.96
CA THR A 198 -6.46 20.15 -16.47
C THR A 198 -6.73 21.08 -17.65
N HIS A 199 -7.68 20.75 -18.53
CA HIS A 199 -8.07 21.60 -19.67
C HIS A 199 -8.82 22.85 -19.19
N ASP A 200 -9.80 22.70 -18.31
CA ASP A 200 -10.61 23.82 -17.79
C ASP A 200 -9.77 24.88 -17.09
N LEU A 201 -8.68 24.46 -16.46
CA LEU A 201 -7.72 25.35 -15.79
C LEU A 201 -6.54 25.81 -16.68
N ASN A 202 -6.51 25.44 -17.97
CA ASN A 202 -5.39 25.71 -18.88
C ASN A 202 -4.04 25.19 -18.38
N LEU A 203 -4.03 24.00 -17.80
CA LEU A 203 -2.84 23.34 -17.25
C LEU A 203 -2.39 22.11 -18.05
N ALA A 204 -3.06 21.76 -19.13
CA ALA A 204 -2.81 20.54 -19.91
C ALA A 204 -1.38 20.49 -20.53
N ASP A 205 -0.74 21.63 -20.74
CA ASP A 205 0.65 21.69 -21.21
C ASP A 205 1.66 21.32 -20.11
N ARG A 206 1.30 21.48 -18.84
CA ARG A 206 2.17 21.26 -17.68
C ARG A 206 1.79 20.04 -16.86
N ILE A 207 0.54 19.60 -16.88
CA ILE A 207 0.05 18.45 -16.14
C ILE A 207 -0.37 17.36 -17.11
N LYS A 208 0.20 16.16 -16.97
CA LYS A 208 -0.16 14.98 -17.74
C LYS A 208 -0.77 13.89 -16.84
N ILE A 209 -1.93 13.38 -17.24
CA ILE A 209 -2.51 12.19 -16.65
C ILE A 209 -1.96 10.98 -17.43
N VAL A 210 -1.22 10.11 -16.76
CA VAL A 210 -0.53 8.96 -17.37
C VAL A 210 -1.17 7.69 -16.86
N THR A 211 -1.85 6.97 -17.73
CA THR A 211 -2.55 5.72 -17.40
C THR A 211 -1.85 4.52 -18.01
N ASN A 212 -2.26 3.32 -17.61
CA ASN A 212 -1.73 2.05 -18.14
C ASN A 212 -0.20 1.89 -18.02
N CYS A 213 0.39 2.45 -16.96
CA CYS A 213 1.78 2.20 -16.62
C CYS A 213 1.92 0.83 -15.96
N ASP A 214 2.77 -0.02 -16.51
CA ASP A 214 3.28 -1.21 -15.85
C ASP A 214 4.32 -0.85 -14.78
N TYR A 215 4.74 -1.84 -14.02
CA TYR A 215 5.68 -1.64 -12.93
C TYR A 215 7.05 -1.11 -13.40
N ASP A 216 7.56 -1.60 -14.52
CA ASP A 216 8.86 -1.19 -15.07
C ASP A 216 8.83 0.28 -15.54
N SER A 217 7.71 0.71 -16.10
CA SER A 217 7.46 2.10 -16.46
C SER A 217 7.47 3.02 -15.25
N ILE A 218 6.82 2.61 -14.14
CA ILE A 218 6.82 3.36 -12.87
C ILE A 218 8.23 3.45 -12.29
N GLU A 219 8.98 2.35 -12.31
CA GLU A 219 10.38 2.31 -11.86
C GLU A 219 11.26 3.29 -12.66
N SER A 220 11.07 3.36 -13.97
CA SER A 220 11.75 4.33 -14.83
C SER A 220 11.41 5.78 -14.47
N LYS A 221 10.15 6.05 -14.07
CA LYS A 221 9.74 7.37 -13.58
C LYS A 221 10.45 7.76 -12.28
N TYR A 222 10.56 6.83 -11.32
CA TYR A 222 11.34 7.10 -10.10
C TYR A 222 12.80 7.46 -10.39
N LYS A 223 13.46 6.84 -11.38
CA LYS A 223 14.87 7.12 -11.71
C LYS A 223 15.13 8.55 -12.20
N THR A 224 14.13 9.21 -12.74
CA THR A 224 14.28 10.54 -13.37
C THR A 224 13.49 11.65 -12.65
N ALA A 225 12.52 11.33 -11.82
CA ALA A 225 11.66 12.31 -11.16
C ALA A 225 12.43 13.34 -10.34
N SER A 226 12.02 14.60 -10.41
CA SER A 226 12.57 15.69 -9.61
C SER A 226 11.93 15.79 -8.21
N GLY A 227 10.73 15.26 -8.03
CA GLY A 227 10.00 15.20 -6.76
C GLY A 227 8.80 14.27 -6.83
N LEU A 228 8.32 13.84 -5.65
CA LEU A 228 7.04 13.14 -5.50
C LEU A 228 6.08 14.01 -4.68
N ILE A 229 4.82 14.11 -5.13
CA ILE A 229 3.74 14.74 -4.36
C ILE A 229 2.73 13.67 -3.92
N VAL A 230 2.39 13.66 -2.63
CA VAL A 230 1.34 12.81 -2.06
C VAL A 230 0.22 13.69 -1.51
N SER A 231 -0.80 13.99 -2.31
CA SER A 231 -1.92 14.90 -2.00
C SER A 231 -3.12 14.23 -1.31
N SER A 232 -2.94 13.02 -0.82
CA SER A 232 -4.04 12.17 -0.34
C SER A 232 -4.77 12.75 0.88
N HIS A 233 -6.10 12.62 0.91
CA HIS A 233 -6.91 12.95 2.08
C HIS A 233 -6.76 11.92 3.20
N ARG A 234 -6.45 10.67 2.86
CA ARG A 234 -6.24 9.55 3.81
C ARG A 234 -5.32 8.51 3.20
N GLU A 235 -4.39 8.03 4.03
CA GLU A 235 -3.51 6.92 3.69
C GLU A 235 -3.38 5.94 4.87
N GLY A 236 -3.05 4.69 4.55
CA GLY A 236 -2.53 3.76 5.55
C GLY A 236 -1.01 3.88 5.62
N GLY A 237 -0.33 3.21 4.68
CA GLY A 237 1.11 3.29 4.49
C GLY A 237 1.40 3.35 2.98
N PRO A 238 1.50 4.55 2.40
CA PRO A 238 1.66 4.70 0.96
C PRO A 238 3.03 4.14 0.51
N ARG A 239 3.00 3.08 -0.27
CA ARG A 239 4.22 2.44 -0.79
C ARG A 239 5.03 3.39 -1.67
N VAL A 240 4.33 4.22 -2.46
CA VAL A 240 4.95 5.23 -3.32
C VAL A 240 5.88 6.18 -2.56
N LEU A 241 5.58 6.46 -1.27
CA LEU A 241 6.47 7.21 -0.39
C LEU A 241 7.78 6.47 -0.14
N LEU A 242 7.69 5.19 0.21
CA LEU A 242 8.87 4.36 0.52
C LEU A 242 9.74 4.15 -0.71
N GLU A 243 9.11 3.94 -1.87
CA GLU A 243 9.76 3.81 -3.17
C GLU A 243 10.49 5.11 -3.55
N ALA A 244 9.84 6.26 -3.42
CA ALA A 244 10.46 7.55 -3.68
C ALA A 244 11.67 7.83 -2.76
N ILE A 245 11.54 7.58 -1.47
CA ILE A 245 12.66 7.76 -0.51
C ILE A 245 13.82 6.81 -0.85
N ASN A 246 13.53 5.55 -1.24
CA ASN A 246 14.57 4.61 -1.67
C ASN A 246 15.34 5.13 -2.90
N HIS A 247 14.66 5.82 -3.82
CA HIS A 247 15.27 6.50 -4.97
C HIS A 247 15.82 7.90 -4.64
N GLU A 248 15.81 8.30 -3.38
CA GLU A 248 16.27 9.63 -2.92
C GLU A 248 15.53 10.79 -3.60
N ILE A 249 14.25 10.56 -3.95
CA ILE A 249 13.39 11.59 -4.52
C ILE A 249 12.83 12.44 -3.39
N PRO A 250 12.96 13.78 -3.42
CA PRO A 250 12.31 14.65 -2.48
C PRO A 250 10.80 14.48 -2.49
N VAL A 251 10.18 14.49 -1.31
CA VAL A 251 8.76 14.26 -1.15
C VAL A 251 8.10 15.44 -0.47
N LEU A 252 7.00 15.93 -1.05
CA LEU A 252 6.05 16.83 -0.41
C LEU A 252 4.70 16.12 -0.31
N GLY A 253 3.92 16.42 0.71
CA GLY A 253 2.62 15.75 0.78
C GLY A 253 1.73 16.16 1.92
N SER A 254 0.56 15.54 1.98
CA SER A 254 -0.39 15.70 3.09
C SER A 254 0.06 14.94 4.33
N SER A 255 -0.19 15.50 5.51
CA SER A 255 0.14 14.90 6.81
C SER A 255 -0.82 13.75 7.15
N VAL A 256 -0.75 12.63 6.39
CA VAL A 256 -1.62 11.46 6.54
C VAL A 256 -0.84 10.17 6.69
N GLY A 257 -1.45 9.21 7.38
CA GLY A 257 -0.90 7.85 7.50
C GLY A 257 0.45 7.84 8.19
N MET A 258 1.44 7.23 7.53
CA MET A 258 2.83 7.17 8.00
C MET A 258 3.72 8.31 7.46
N ILE A 259 3.18 9.21 6.63
CA ILE A 259 3.98 10.26 5.99
C ILE A 259 4.68 11.15 7.02
N PRO A 260 4.01 11.63 8.10
CA PRO A 260 4.65 12.44 9.14
C PRO A 260 5.71 11.70 9.96
N ASP A 261 5.74 10.37 9.91
CA ASP A 261 6.78 9.57 10.59
C ASP A 261 8.13 9.62 9.83
N LEU A 262 8.12 10.02 8.54
CA LEU A 262 9.29 9.96 7.64
C LEU A 262 9.66 11.31 7.04
N ILE A 263 8.69 12.19 6.81
CA ILE A 263 8.87 13.44 6.08
C ILE A 263 8.80 14.61 7.08
N PRO A 264 9.74 15.59 7.01
CA PRO A 264 9.76 16.75 7.86
C PRO A 264 8.48 17.59 7.77
N ALA A 265 8.10 18.24 8.87
CA ALA A 265 6.84 18.98 8.97
C ALA A 265 6.71 20.12 7.95
N GLU A 266 7.81 20.77 7.60
CA GLU A 266 7.88 21.83 6.58
C GLU A 266 7.59 21.33 5.16
N CYS A 267 7.64 20.04 4.93
CA CYS A 267 7.29 19.38 3.66
C CYS A 267 5.86 18.83 3.65
N LEU A 268 5.03 19.18 4.65
CA LEU A 268 3.70 18.60 4.85
C LEU A 268 2.60 19.67 4.83
N SER A 269 1.50 19.36 4.12
CA SER A 269 0.26 20.15 4.17
C SER A 269 -0.79 19.48 5.05
N GLU A 270 -1.80 20.24 5.45
CA GLU A 270 -2.99 19.71 6.11
C GLU A 270 -3.82 18.84 5.15
N PRO A 271 -4.24 17.64 5.56
CA PRO A 271 -5.04 16.76 4.71
C PRO A 271 -6.37 17.36 4.29
N GLY A 272 -6.66 17.36 2.98
CA GLY A 272 -7.90 17.87 2.43
C GLY A 272 -8.05 19.40 2.46
N ASN A 273 -7.02 20.12 2.87
CA ASN A 273 -6.97 21.57 2.83
C ASN A 273 -6.21 22.04 1.57
N GLN A 274 -6.96 22.52 0.56
CA GLN A 274 -6.40 22.94 -0.71
C GLN A 274 -5.47 24.16 -0.56
N GLU A 275 -5.81 25.11 0.31
CA GLU A 275 -5.00 26.31 0.55
C GLU A 275 -3.65 25.95 1.19
N SER A 276 -3.67 25.04 2.17
CA SER A 276 -2.45 24.52 2.79
C SER A 276 -1.57 23.76 1.78
N LEU A 277 -2.18 22.95 0.89
CA LEU A 277 -1.44 22.25 -0.16
C LEU A 277 -0.84 23.25 -1.17
N GLN A 278 -1.60 24.27 -1.59
CA GLN A 278 -1.12 25.27 -2.53
C GLN A 278 0.05 26.06 -1.93
N ALA A 279 -0.06 26.54 -0.71
CA ALA A 279 1.01 27.26 -0.03
C ALA A 279 2.29 26.41 0.08
N LEU A 280 2.17 25.14 0.49
CA LEU A 280 3.28 24.20 0.53
C LEU A 280 3.97 24.06 -0.84
N LEU A 281 3.18 23.89 -1.90
CA LEU A 281 3.73 23.66 -3.24
C LEU A 281 4.42 24.92 -3.79
N GLU A 282 3.83 26.08 -3.63
CA GLU A 282 4.41 27.35 -4.07
C GLU A 282 5.75 27.66 -3.36
N GLU A 283 5.85 27.33 -2.07
CA GLU A 283 7.07 27.51 -1.28
C GLU A 283 8.13 26.46 -1.59
N MET A 284 7.75 25.16 -1.59
CA MET A 284 8.70 24.07 -1.53
C MET A 284 9.07 23.47 -2.88
N VAL A 285 8.24 23.57 -3.94
CA VAL A 285 8.57 23.02 -5.26
C VAL A 285 9.87 23.63 -5.80
N PRO A 286 10.13 24.96 -5.71
CA PRO A 286 11.42 25.52 -6.13
C PRO A 286 12.62 25.03 -5.31
N LEU A 287 12.39 24.53 -4.10
CA LEU A 287 13.42 24.05 -3.17
C LEU A 287 13.68 22.53 -3.28
N LEU A 288 12.86 21.79 -4.03
CA LEU A 288 13.04 20.32 -4.20
C LEU A 288 14.48 19.90 -4.55
N PRO A 289 15.23 20.61 -5.43
CA PRO A 289 16.61 20.23 -5.74
C PRO A 289 17.58 20.28 -4.55
N GLN A 290 17.24 21.05 -3.51
CA GLN A 290 18.07 21.30 -2.33
C GLN A 290 17.73 20.34 -1.18
N LEU A 291 16.59 19.64 -1.23
CA LEU A 291 16.18 18.70 -0.19
C LEU A 291 17.09 17.45 -0.21
N ASN A 292 17.70 17.15 0.94
CA ASN A 292 18.52 15.96 1.10
C ASN A 292 17.71 14.83 1.72
N MET A 293 17.67 13.68 1.03
CA MET A 293 16.93 12.50 1.44
C MET A 293 17.80 11.38 2.06
N GLU A 294 19.12 11.55 2.14
CA GLU A 294 20.04 10.48 2.58
C GLU A 294 19.75 10.02 4.01
N GLY A 295 19.58 10.94 4.95
CA GLY A 295 19.27 10.60 6.34
C GLY A 295 17.92 9.88 6.49
N ILE A 296 16.93 10.30 5.71
CA ILE A 296 15.59 9.67 5.68
C ILE A 296 15.69 8.27 5.07
N LYS A 297 16.48 8.09 4.00
CA LYS A 297 16.72 6.80 3.38
C LYS A 297 17.42 5.82 4.34
N ALA A 298 18.41 6.25 5.10
CA ALA A 298 19.09 5.41 6.09
C ALA A 298 18.09 4.87 7.13
N ALA A 299 17.25 5.72 7.69
CA ALA A 299 16.19 5.34 8.64
C ALA A 299 15.15 4.41 8.01
N LEU A 300 14.83 4.62 6.71
CA LEU A 300 13.92 3.77 5.97
C LEU A 300 14.47 2.35 5.81
N VAL A 301 15.72 2.19 5.39
CA VAL A 301 16.36 0.88 5.20
C VAL A 301 16.32 0.06 6.49
N GLU A 302 16.61 0.69 7.63
CA GLU A 302 16.60 0.04 8.94
C GLU A 302 15.20 -0.45 9.35
N ASN A 303 14.18 0.38 9.20
CA ASN A 303 12.88 0.17 9.84
C ASN A 303 11.78 -0.34 8.89
N TYR A 304 11.92 -0.14 7.58
CA TYR A 304 10.89 -0.38 6.56
C TYR A 304 11.34 -1.40 5.49
N SER A 305 12.23 -2.33 5.84
CA SER A 305 12.65 -3.40 4.94
C SER A 305 11.69 -4.60 4.99
N LEU A 306 11.57 -5.30 3.85
CA LEU A 306 10.82 -6.56 3.76
C LEU A 306 11.33 -7.60 4.76
N THR A 307 12.65 -7.69 4.94
CA THR A 307 13.28 -8.58 5.93
C THR A 307 12.80 -8.31 7.35
N SER A 308 12.72 -7.03 7.75
CA SER A 308 12.22 -6.65 9.08
C SER A 308 10.73 -7.00 9.24
N ALA A 309 9.91 -6.70 8.22
CA ALA A 309 8.49 -7.00 8.23
C ALA A 309 8.21 -8.51 8.27
N ALA A 310 8.92 -9.30 7.46
CA ALA A 310 8.79 -10.75 7.43
C ALA A 310 9.17 -11.39 8.77
N LYS A 311 10.31 -11.01 9.37
CA LYS A 311 10.71 -11.49 10.70
C LYS A 311 9.70 -11.18 11.80
N LYS A 312 9.10 -9.98 11.77
CA LYS A 312 8.05 -9.60 12.74
C LYS A 312 6.76 -10.43 12.51
N THR A 313 6.41 -10.67 11.26
CA THR A 313 5.24 -11.48 10.89
C THR A 313 5.43 -12.94 11.28
N GLU A 314 6.61 -13.51 11.05
CA GLU A 314 6.99 -14.87 11.43
C GLU A 314 6.86 -15.08 12.95
N LYS A 315 7.37 -14.15 13.76
CA LYS A 315 7.24 -14.20 15.23
C LYS A 315 5.77 -14.26 15.67
N ILE A 316 4.86 -13.55 14.98
CA ILE A 316 3.41 -13.62 15.26
C ILE A 316 2.90 -15.02 14.97
N TYR A 317 3.27 -15.61 13.83
CA TYR A 317 2.83 -16.94 13.43
C TYR A 317 3.32 -18.01 14.42
N GLU A 318 4.60 -17.97 14.80
CA GLU A 318 5.15 -18.90 15.79
C GLU A 318 4.45 -18.79 17.15
N ALA A 319 4.22 -17.56 17.64
CA ALA A 319 3.55 -17.34 18.91
C ALA A 319 2.13 -17.95 18.95
N LEU A 320 1.38 -17.81 17.83
CA LEU A 320 0.05 -18.38 17.70
C LEU A 320 0.04 -19.91 17.69
N LEU A 321 1.03 -20.53 17.11
CA LEU A 321 1.12 -22.00 17.06
C LEU A 321 1.60 -22.59 18.37
N LYS A 322 2.57 -21.95 19.06
CA LYS A 322 3.03 -22.36 20.41
C LYS A 322 1.92 -22.28 21.46
N ALA A 323 1.03 -21.28 21.36
CA ALA A 323 -0.11 -21.16 22.28
C ALA A 323 -1.21 -22.23 22.08
N SER A 324 -1.06 -23.09 21.06
CA SER A 324 -2.05 -24.15 20.71
C SER A 324 -1.53 -25.56 20.98
N SER A 325 -0.25 -25.69 21.32
CA SER A 325 0.43 -26.89 21.81
C SER A 325 0.32 -26.98 23.34
#